data_f4677666ccf2795409ee97627a656193
#
_entry.id   f4677666ccf2795409ee97627a656193
#
_cell.length_a   1.000
_cell.length_b   1.000
_cell.length_c   1.000
_cell.angle_alpha   90.00
_cell.angle_beta   90.00
_cell.angle_gamma   90.00
#
_symmetry.space_group_name_H-M   'P 1'
#
loop_
_entity.id
_entity.type
_entity.pdbx_description
1 polymer ?
#
loop_
_entity_poly.entity_id
_entity_poly.type
_entity_poly.pdbx_seq_one_letter_code
_entity_poly.pdbx_strand_id
1 'polypeptide(L)'
;VAGPAECKFYAGSPAKIEERLDHLLEKIKKNPVVVPALSTGGLPAVVSYSGVRRMIASALYRPIVMFPHLSDALAGLEIGDGISFMQFSAVYGWDPFRCDTDPSTPKPEPSDLVPAAPNAILCSDAEFAKITLEDFQDYVSQLSWASKSVGATMASMRLGCVGWSVEAKWRFAG
;
A
#
# COMPACT_ATOMS: atom_id res chain seq x y z
N VAL A 1 24.33 -2.47 6.66
CA VAL A 1 23.19 -1.74 7.25
C VAL A 1 23.42 -0.27 6.94
N ALA A 2 22.49 0.38 6.21
CA ALA A 2 22.57 1.80 5.91
C ALA A 2 22.63 2.62 7.20
N GLY A 3 23.59 3.54 7.28
CA GLY A 3 23.77 4.42 8.42
C GLY A 3 22.90 5.68 8.35
N PRO A 4 22.99 6.58 9.32
CA PRO A 4 22.18 7.81 9.36
C PRO A 4 22.39 8.73 8.15
N ALA A 5 23.55 8.63 7.48
CA ALA A 5 23.81 9.40 6.26
C ALA A 5 23.06 8.88 5.02
N GLU A 6 22.65 7.61 5.01
CA GLU A 6 22.02 6.93 3.89
C GLU A 6 20.54 6.68 4.10
N CYS A 7 20.04 6.81 5.34
CA CYS A 7 18.66 6.53 5.72
C CYS A 7 18.10 7.68 6.57
N LYS A 8 17.29 8.55 5.98
CA LYS A 8 16.68 9.67 6.72
C LYS A 8 15.71 9.23 7.80
N PHE A 9 15.19 8.01 7.69
CA PHE A 9 14.30 7.41 8.69
C PHE A 9 15.06 6.55 9.72
N TYR A 10 16.38 6.69 9.81
CA TYR A 10 17.21 5.98 10.78
C TYR A 10 16.94 6.45 12.21
N ALA A 11 16.91 5.53 13.18
CA ALA A 11 16.67 5.82 14.61
C ALA A 11 17.63 5.07 15.56
N GLY A 12 18.80 4.66 15.08
CA GLY A 12 19.86 4.07 15.90
C GLY A 12 19.76 2.55 16.11
N SER A 13 18.54 1.97 16.07
CA SER A 13 18.34 0.52 16.15
C SER A 13 17.07 0.10 15.42
N PRO A 14 16.93 -1.18 15.01
CA PRO A 14 15.71 -1.69 14.40
C PRO A 14 14.47 -1.44 15.25
N ALA A 15 14.52 -1.68 16.55
CA ALA A 15 13.39 -1.46 17.46
C ALA A 15 12.96 0.01 17.51
N LYS A 16 13.92 0.94 17.51
CA LYS A 16 13.62 2.39 17.49
C LYS A 16 13.07 2.84 16.13
N ILE A 17 13.48 2.21 15.04
CA ILE A 17 12.92 2.47 13.71
C ILE A 17 11.45 1.99 13.66
N GLU A 18 11.17 0.82 14.23
CA GLU A 18 9.82 0.29 14.32
C GLU A 18 8.92 1.20 15.17
N GLU A 19 9.36 1.60 16.34
CA GLU A 19 8.66 2.54 17.21
C GLU A 19 8.37 3.88 16.50
N ARG A 20 9.36 4.41 15.79
CA ARG A 20 9.23 5.64 14.99
C ARG A 20 8.18 5.47 13.89
N LEU A 21 8.18 4.32 13.20
CA LEU A 21 7.19 4.00 12.18
C LEU A 21 5.77 3.90 12.76
N ASP A 22 5.61 3.24 13.90
CA ASP A 22 4.34 3.13 14.59
C ASP A 22 3.77 4.49 14.95
N HIS A 23 4.58 5.37 15.52
CA HIS A 23 4.19 6.73 15.86
C HIS A 23 3.75 7.51 14.63
N LEU A 24 4.50 7.40 13.52
CA LEU A 24 4.13 8.03 12.26
C LEU A 24 2.80 7.51 11.72
N LEU A 25 2.59 6.20 11.71
CA LEU A 25 1.37 5.57 11.23
C LEU A 25 0.15 6.00 12.06
N GLU A 26 0.27 6.05 13.38
CA GLU A 26 -0.80 6.53 14.26
C GLU A 26 -1.08 8.04 14.06
N LYS A 27 -0.05 8.84 13.81
CA LYS A 27 -0.22 10.25 13.46
C LYS A 27 -1.01 10.42 12.17
N ILE A 28 -0.63 9.70 11.10
CA ILE A 28 -1.29 9.79 9.79
C ILE A 28 -2.72 9.23 9.85
N LYS A 29 -2.96 8.19 10.65
CA LYS A 29 -4.30 7.64 10.86
C LYS A 29 -5.27 8.67 11.42
N LYS A 30 -4.80 9.52 12.34
CA LYS A 30 -5.59 10.60 12.94
C LYS A 30 -5.65 11.84 12.06
N ASN A 31 -4.54 12.17 11.42
CA ASN A 31 -4.37 13.38 10.64
C ASN A 31 -3.66 13.04 9.31
N PRO A 32 -4.39 12.65 8.26
CA PRO A 32 -3.83 12.45 6.93
C PRO A 32 -3.09 13.69 6.42
N VAL A 33 -2.02 13.50 5.66
CA VAL A 33 -1.23 14.59 5.11
C VAL A 33 -1.82 15.06 3.79
N VAL A 34 -2.24 16.33 3.73
CA VAL A 34 -2.75 16.96 2.50
C VAL A 34 -1.59 17.52 1.70
N VAL A 35 -1.52 17.16 0.42
CA VAL A 35 -0.52 17.68 -0.52
C VAL A 35 -1.21 18.65 -1.48
N PRO A 36 -0.81 19.93 -1.48
CA PRO A 36 -1.43 20.94 -2.34
C PRO A 36 -1.31 20.64 -3.83
N ALA A 37 -2.27 21.09 -4.63
CA ALA A 37 -2.31 20.91 -6.08
C ALA A 37 -1.05 21.44 -6.79
N LEU A 38 -0.52 22.57 -6.36
CA LEU A 38 0.71 23.15 -6.93
C LEU A 38 1.93 22.23 -6.81
N SER A 39 1.96 21.40 -5.75
CA SER A 39 3.07 20.46 -5.51
C SER A 39 2.92 19.17 -6.28
N THR A 40 1.72 18.84 -6.74
CA THR A 40 1.42 17.61 -7.50
C THR A 40 1.31 17.85 -9.00
N GLY A 41 1.35 19.11 -9.44
CA GLY A 41 1.14 19.49 -10.84
C GLY A 41 -0.30 19.29 -11.33
N GLY A 42 -1.27 19.17 -10.42
CA GLY A 42 -2.66 18.87 -10.76
C GLY A 42 -3.61 19.05 -9.58
N LEU A 43 -4.41 18.03 -9.29
CA LEU A 43 -5.35 18.03 -8.16
C LEU A 43 -4.64 17.83 -6.81
N PRO A 44 -5.17 18.40 -5.72
CA PRO A 44 -4.63 18.10 -4.39
C PRO A 44 -4.75 16.61 -4.09
N ALA A 45 -3.81 16.09 -3.32
CA ALA A 45 -3.77 14.69 -2.94
C ALA A 45 -3.78 14.53 -1.42
N VAL A 46 -4.18 13.36 -0.95
CA VAL A 46 -4.18 13.01 0.48
C VAL A 46 -3.36 11.76 0.69
N VAL A 47 -2.31 11.87 1.50
CA VAL A 47 -1.55 10.71 1.97
C VAL A 47 -2.26 10.13 3.18
N SER A 48 -2.92 9.01 2.98
CA SER A 48 -3.68 8.31 4.02
C SER A 48 -2.87 7.19 4.68
N TYR A 49 -3.29 6.78 5.87
CA TYR A 49 -2.73 5.61 6.58
C TYR A 49 -2.67 4.35 5.70
N SER A 50 -3.77 4.03 5.01
CA SER A 50 -3.82 2.86 4.13
C SER A 50 -2.88 2.99 2.92
N GLY A 51 -2.72 4.21 2.39
CA GLY A 51 -1.77 4.50 1.32
C GLY A 51 -0.34 4.24 1.75
N VAL A 52 0.07 4.74 2.91
CA VAL A 52 1.42 4.52 3.45
C VAL A 52 1.68 3.03 3.67
N ARG A 53 0.76 2.30 4.28
CA ARG A 53 0.91 0.86 4.51
C ARG A 53 1.03 0.07 3.21
N ARG A 54 0.27 0.44 2.19
CA ARG A 54 0.36 -0.18 0.86
C ARG A 54 1.72 0.06 0.22
N MET A 55 2.25 1.27 0.33
CA MET A 55 3.59 1.59 -0.18
C MET A 55 4.70 0.84 0.56
N ILE A 56 4.59 0.69 1.88
CA ILE A 56 5.51 -0.16 2.67
C ILE A 56 5.46 -1.61 2.15
N ALA A 57 4.27 -2.16 1.96
CA ALA A 57 4.10 -3.51 1.42
C ALA A 57 4.71 -3.65 0.02
N SER A 58 4.50 -2.67 -0.86
CA SER A 58 5.09 -2.66 -2.21
C SER A 58 6.61 -2.59 -2.17
N ALA A 59 7.18 -1.81 -1.25
CA ALA A 59 8.62 -1.66 -1.11
C ALA A 59 9.34 -2.97 -0.71
N LEU A 60 8.64 -3.88 -0.03
CA LEU A 60 9.20 -5.20 0.33
C LEU A 60 9.47 -6.11 -0.88
N TYR A 61 8.82 -5.87 -2.01
CA TYR A 61 9.08 -6.62 -3.24
C TYR A 61 10.37 -6.19 -3.95
N ARG A 62 10.86 -4.97 -3.70
CA ARG A 62 12.08 -4.43 -4.31
C ARG A 62 12.90 -3.62 -3.29
N PRO A 63 13.33 -4.22 -2.18
CA PRO A 63 13.88 -3.49 -1.04
C PRO A 63 15.14 -2.69 -1.40
N ILE A 64 16.04 -3.23 -2.22
CA ILE A 64 17.29 -2.57 -2.61
C ILE A 64 17.03 -1.24 -3.30
N VAL A 65 16.02 -1.19 -4.18
CA VAL A 65 15.70 0.01 -4.96
C VAL A 65 14.77 0.93 -4.18
N MET A 66 13.77 0.38 -3.47
CA MET A 66 12.68 1.17 -2.92
C MET A 66 12.94 1.70 -1.50
N PHE A 67 13.75 1.02 -0.69
CA PHE A 67 13.95 1.43 0.70
C PHE A 67 14.59 2.81 0.89
N PRO A 68 15.58 3.25 0.07
CA PRO A 68 16.10 4.61 0.18
C PRO A 68 15.00 5.66 -0.03
N HIS A 69 14.19 5.51 -1.07
CA HIS A 69 13.08 6.42 -1.40
C HIS A 69 11.95 6.35 -0.37
N LEU A 70 11.64 5.15 0.13
CA LEU A 70 10.67 4.97 1.22
C LEU A 70 11.14 5.69 2.48
N SER A 71 12.44 5.59 2.82
CA SER A 71 13.03 6.29 3.96
C SER A 71 12.84 7.81 3.85
N ASP A 72 13.10 8.38 2.68
CA ASP A 72 12.92 9.81 2.42
C ASP A 72 11.44 10.22 2.52
N ALA A 73 10.55 9.42 1.94
CA ALA A 73 9.11 9.66 1.98
C ALA A 73 8.56 9.62 3.41
N LEU A 74 8.96 8.62 4.22
CA LEU A 74 8.52 8.51 5.61
C LEU A 74 9.04 9.67 6.47
N ALA A 75 10.30 10.07 6.29
CA ALA A 75 10.86 11.22 7.00
C ALA A 75 10.16 12.53 6.64
N GLY A 76 9.77 12.72 5.37
CA GLY A 76 8.97 13.86 4.93
C GLY A 76 7.59 13.89 5.60
N LEU A 77 6.92 12.75 5.67
CA LEU A 77 5.60 12.64 6.30
C LEU A 77 5.61 12.99 7.80
N GLU A 78 6.71 12.76 8.51
CA GLU A 78 6.84 13.15 9.93
C GLU A 78 6.73 14.64 10.14
N ILE A 79 7.27 15.44 9.22
CA ILE A 79 7.19 16.90 9.27
C ILE A 79 5.96 17.47 8.52
N GLY A 80 5.07 16.59 8.04
CA GLY A 80 3.87 16.98 7.29
C GLY A 80 4.11 17.26 5.81
N ASP A 81 5.31 16.96 5.28
CA ASP A 81 5.61 17.04 3.86
C ASP A 81 5.24 15.71 3.17
N GLY A 82 4.19 15.75 2.36
CA GLY A 82 3.76 14.61 1.55
C GLY A 82 4.33 14.56 0.15
N ILE A 83 5.14 15.55 -0.29
CA ILE A 83 5.63 15.65 -1.67
C ILE A 83 6.52 14.47 -2.02
N SER A 84 7.51 14.17 -1.17
CA SER A 84 8.41 13.03 -1.38
C SER A 84 7.65 11.70 -1.45
N PHE A 85 6.58 11.54 -0.66
CA PHE A 85 5.72 10.35 -0.72
C PHE A 85 4.96 10.29 -2.05
N MET A 86 4.43 11.39 -2.53
CA MET A 86 3.73 11.45 -3.82
C MET A 86 4.66 11.13 -4.99
N GLN A 87 5.88 11.68 -4.99
CA GLN A 87 6.91 11.35 -5.98
C GLN A 87 7.26 9.87 -5.96
N PHE A 88 7.47 9.31 -4.79
CA PHE A 88 7.75 7.90 -4.60
C PHE A 88 6.60 7.01 -5.14
N SER A 89 5.35 7.35 -4.81
CA SER A 89 4.18 6.59 -5.28
C SER A 89 3.98 6.68 -6.79
N ALA A 90 4.23 7.83 -7.40
CA ALA A 90 4.12 8.02 -8.84
C ALA A 90 5.14 7.17 -9.62
N VAL A 91 6.39 7.07 -9.13
CA VAL A 91 7.45 6.29 -9.78
C VAL A 91 7.21 4.78 -9.67
N TYR A 92 6.67 4.31 -8.56
CA TYR A 92 6.52 2.88 -8.27
C TYR A 92 5.10 2.33 -8.49
N GLY A 93 4.28 3.05 -9.21
CA GLY A 93 3.05 2.53 -9.81
C GLY A 93 1.85 2.48 -8.88
N TRP A 94 1.87 3.28 -7.80
CA TRP A 94 0.66 3.47 -7.01
C TRP A 94 0.15 4.90 -7.21
N ASP A 95 -0.84 5.04 -8.09
CA ASP A 95 -1.53 6.31 -8.23
C ASP A 95 -2.53 6.45 -7.05
N PRO A 96 -2.37 7.48 -6.21
CA PRO A 96 -3.38 7.76 -5.21
C PRO A 96 -4.69 8.04 -5.92
N PHE A 97 -5.79 7.59 -5.32
CA PHE A 97 -7.12 7.82 -5.86
C PHE A 97 -7.29 9.31 -6.20
N ARG A 98 -7.42 9.60 -7.47
CA ARG A 98 -7.74 10.93 -7.98
C ARG A 98 -9.22 10.93 -8.35
N CYS A 99 -9.98 11.84 -7.77
CA CYS A 99 -11.28 12.17 -8.31
C CYS A 99 -11.06 12.98 -9.57
N ASP A 100 -11.02 12.31 -10.70
CA ASP A 100 -10.99 13.00 -11.97
C ASP A 100 -12.42 13.41 -12.34
N THR A 101 -12.69 14.68 -12.15
CA THR A 101 -13.97 15.30 -12.47
C THR A 101 -13.93 16.04 -13.80
N ASP A 102 -12.78 16.05 -14.48
CA ASP A 102 -12.62 16.71 -15.77
C ASP A 102 -13.11 15.78 -16.89
N PRO A 103 -14.23 16.10 -17.58
CA PRO A 103 -14.76 15.30 -18.67
C PRO A 103 -13.82 15.25 -19.89
N SER A 104 -12.79 16.11 -19.95
CA SER A 104 -11.78 16.11 -21.02
C SER A 104 -10.64 15.11 -20.75
N THR A 105 -10.52 14.56 -19.54
CA THR A 105 -9.52 13.55 -19.24
C THR A 105 -9.79 12.28 -20.05
N PRO A 106 -8.80 11.75 -20.78
CA PRO A 106 -8.98 10.51 -21.50
C PRO A 106 -9.43 9.40 -20.56
N LYS A 107 -10.51 8.72 -20.90
CA LYS A 107 -10.92 7.54 -20.14
C LYS A 107 -9.79 6.50 -20.20
N PRO A 108 -9.59 5.74 -19.09
CA PRO A 108 -8.61 4.66 -19.08
C PRO A 108 -8.78 3.75 -20.29
N GLU A 109 -7.69 3.48 -21.00
CA GLU A 109 -7.69 2.53 -22.10
C GLU A 109 -7.97 1.12 -21.56
N PRO A 110 -8.50 0.20 -22.39
CA PRO A 110 -8.74 -1.18 -21.99
C PRO A 110 -7.52 -1.92 -21.43
N SER A 111 -6.30 -1.44 -21.72
CA SER A 111 -5.06 -1.92 -21.10
C SER A 111 -5.00 -1.72 -19.58
N ASP A 112 -5.82 -0.80 -19.06
CA ASP A 112 -5.92 -0.53 -17.62
C ASP A 112 -6.77 -1.59 -16.87
N LEU A 113 -7.27 -2.59 -17.59
CA LEU A 113 -7.85 -3.82 -17.00
C LEU A 113 -6.78 -4.73 -16.35
N VAL A 114 -5.50 -4.43 -16.55
CA VAL A 114 -4.39 -5.14 -15.89
C VAL A 114 -4.54 -5.24 -14.36
N PRO A 115 -5.10 -4.25 -13.63
CA PRO A 115 -5.33 -4.40 -12.20
C PRO A 115 -6.24 -5.58 -11.80
N ALA A 116 -7.09 -6.05 -12.70
CA ALA A 116 -7.95 -7.20 -12.44
C ALA A 116 -7.25 -8.56 -12.65
N ALA A 117 -6.16 -8.60 -13.43
CA ALA A 117 -5.46 -9.84 -13.76
C ALA A 117 -4.86 -10.56 -12.53
N PRO A 118 -4.18 -9.87 -11.59
CA PRO A 118 -3.70 -10.52 -10.36
C PRO A 118 -4.84 -11.15 -9.54
N ASN A 119 -5.97 -10.46 -9.43
CA ASN A 119 -7.14 -11.00 -8.72
C ASN A 119 -7.72 -12.20 -9.47
N ALA A 120 -7.81 -12.14 -10.80
CA ALA A 120 -8.29 -13.26 -11.60
C ALA A 120 -7.44 -14.52 -11.38
N ILE A 121 -6.11 -14.38 -11.38
CA ILE A 121 -5.19 -15.49 -11.15
C ILE A 121 -5.31 -15.98 -9.69
N LEU A 122 -5.12 -15.09 -8.73
CA LEU A 122 -5.13 -15.45 -7.30
C LEU A 122 -6.46 -16.05 -6.88
N CYS A 123 -7.56 -15.48 -7.36
CA CYS A 123 -8.89 -15.92 -6.98
C CYS A 123 -9.30 -17.22 -7.67
N SER A 124 -8.83 -17.50 -8.87
CA SER A 124 -9.12 -18.78 -9.55
C SER A 124 -8.28 -19.93 -9.02
N ASP A 125 -7.05 -19.65 -8.53
CA ASP A 125 -6.15 -20.66 -8.01
C ASP A 125 -6.37 -20.95 -6.51
N ALA A 126 -6.92 -20.00 -5.77
CA ALA A 126 -7.19 -20.17 -4.34
C ALA A 126 -8.38 -21.10 -4.11
N GLU A 127 -8.36 -21.81 -2.97
CA GLU A 127 -9.54 -22.50 -2.49
C GLU A 127 -10.55 -21.47 -1.93
N PHE A 128 -11.72 -21.39 -2.58
CA PHE A 128 -12.74 -20.44 -2.17
C PHE A 128 -13.46 -20.93 -0.94
N ALA A 129 -13.13 -20.35 0.18
CA ALA A 129 -14.06 -20.35 1.29
C ALA A 129 -15.15 -19.31 1.00
N LYS A 130 -16.40 -19.69 1.12
CA LYS A 130 -17.51 -18.76 1.37
C LYS A 130 -17.22 -18.14 2.73
N ILE A 131 -16.44 -17.05 2.75
CA ILE A 131 -16.05 -16.41 4.00
C ILE A 131 -17.13 -15.44 4.42
N THR A 132 -17.53 -15.54 5.68
CA THR A 132 -18.34 -14.53 6.36
C THR A 132 -17.48 -13.31 6.71
N LEU A 133 -18.12 -12.24 7.14
CA LEU A 133 -17.40 -11.07 7.66
C LEU A 133 -16.56 -11.44 8.89
N GLU A 134 -17.08 -12.31 9.76
CA GLU A 134 -16.39 -12.80 10.96
C GLU A 134 -15.13 -13.59 10.60
N ASP A 135 -15.24 -14.56 9.67
CA ASP A 135 -14.08 -15.31 9.16
C ASP A 135 -13.00 -14.39 8.58
N PHE A 136 -13.42 -13.31 7.89
CA PHE A 136 -12.48 -12.35 7.34
C PHE A 136 -11.82 -11.51 8.43
N GLN A 137 -12.54 -11.11 9.47
CA GLN A 137 -11.96 -10.38 10.60
C GLN A 137 -10.93 -11.22 11.34
N ASP A 138 -11.21 -12.51 11.55
CA ASP A 138 -10.27 -13.46 12.14
C ASP A 138 -9.03 -13.62 11.28
N TYR A 139 -9.19 -13.73 9.97
CA TYR A 139 -8.07 -13.80 9.02
C TYR A 139 -7.19 -12.53 9.05
N VAL A 140 -7.81 -11.35 9.09
CA VAL A 140 -7.08 -10.07 9.26
C VAL A 140 -6.31 -10.06 10.56
N SER A 141 -6.91 -10.55 11.64
CA SER A 141 -6.28 -10.61 12.97
C SER A 141 -5.07 -11.53 12.96
N GLN A 142 -5.19 -12.72 12.38
CA GLN A 142 -4.09 -13.68 12.25
C GLN A 142 -2.91 -13.12 11.43
N LEU A 143 -3.20 -12.52 10.27
CA LEU A 143 -2.15 -11.91 9.45
C LEU A 143 -1.51 -10.69 10.10
N SER A 144 -2.29 -9.89 10.82
CA SER A 144 -1.78 -8.73 11.56
C SER A 144 -0.89 -9.14 12.74
N TRP A 145 -1.18 -10.29 13.37
CA TRP A 145 -0.31 -10.90 14.38
C TRP A 145 1.00 -11.40 13.75
N ALA A 146 0.92 -12.08 12.59
CA ALA A 146 2.09 -12.57 11.88
C ALA A 146 2.98 -11.44 11.33
N SER A 147 2.38 -10.33 10.92
CA SER A 147 3.11 -9.16 10.44
C SER A 147 2.35 -7.87 10.72
N LYS A 148 2.80 -7.15 11.74
CA LYS A 148 2.25 -5.85 12.15
C LYS A 148 2.24 -4.82 11.02
N SER A 149 3.31 -4.77 10.24
CA SER A 149 3.51 -3.75 9.19
C SER A 149 2.66 -3.97 7.95
N VAL A 150 2.44 -5.23 7.52
CA VAL A 150 1.81 -5.52 6.23
C VAL A 150 0.65 -6.52 6.30
N GLY A 151 0.44 -7.21 7.41
CA GLY A 151 -0.56 -8.29 7.53
C GLY A 151 -1.95 -7.87 7.08
N ALA A 152 -2.47 -6.75 7.57
CA ALA A 152 -3.79 -6.25 7.16
C ALA A 152 -3.83 -5.84 5.67
N THR A 153 -2.73 -5.35 5.11
CA THR A 153 -2.64 -5.04 3.68
C THR A 153 -2.68 -6.32 2.85
N MET A 154 -1.97 -7.37 3.27
CA MET A 154 -2.02 -8.67 2.61
C MET A 154 -3.40 -9.32 2.72
N ALA A 155 -4.08 -9.19 3.86
CA ALA A 155 -5.44 -9.68 4.02
C ALA A 155 -6.41 -9.05 3.01
N SER A 156 -6.22 -7.79 2.64
CA SER A 156 -7.08 -7.11 1.66
C SER A 156 -7.06 -7.75 0.26
N MET A 157 -5.99 -8.47 -0.10
CA MET A 157 -5.93 -9.22 -1.35
C MET A 157 -7.00 -10.32 -1.39
N ARG A 158 -7.23 -11.02 -0.27
CA ARG A 158 -8.27 -12.03 -0.18
C ARG A 158 -9.67 -11.45 -0.28
N LEU A 159 -9.86 -10.21 0.18
CA LEU A 159 -11.13 -9.51 0.07
C LEU A 159 -11.55 -9.35 -1.40
N GLY A 160 -10.59 -9.13 -2.31
CA GLY A 160 -10.84 -9.05 -3.74
C GLY A 160 -11.39 -10.33 -4.36
N CYS A 161 -11.27 -11.48 -3.66
CA CYS A 161 -11.78 -12.76 -4.11
C CYS A 161 -13.19 -13.10 -3.58
N VAL A 162 -13.73 -12.28 -2.69
CA VAL A 162 -15.08 -12.49 -2.15
C VAL A 162 -16.10 -12.35 -3.29
N GLY A 163 -16.90 -13.40 -3.48
CA GLY A 163 -17.87 -13.45 -4.57
C GLY A 163 -17.29 -13.83 -5.94
N TRP A 164 -16.00 -14.14 -6.02
CA TRP A 164 -15.40 -14.67 -7.25
C TRP A 164 -15.98 -16.07 -7.54
N SER A 165 -16.60 -16.26 -8.69
CA SER A 165 -17.36 -17.49 -9.03
C SER A 165 -16.62 -18.40 -10.03
N VAL A 166 -15.46 -17.96 -10.53
CA VAL A 166 -14.70 -18.70 -11.53
C VAL A 166 -13.63 -19.52 -10.84
N GLU A 167 -13.68 -20.84 -11.02
CA GLU A 167 -12.71 -21.77 -10.46
C GLU A 167 -11.76 -22.28 -11.55
N ALA A 168 -10.50 -22.50 -11.19
CA ALA A 168 -9.58 -23.16 -12.09
C ALA A 168 -10.03 -24.61 -12.33
N LYS A 169 -10.03 -25.04 -13.60
CA LYS A 169 -10.36 -26.42 -13.98
C LYS A 169 -9.42 -27.45 -13.36
N TRP A 170 -8.18 -27.04 -13.14
CA TRP A 170 -7.11 -27.86 -12.54
C TRP A 170 -6.44 -27.03 -11.47
N ARG A 171 -6.28 -27.59 -10.29
CA ARG A 171 -5.54 -27.00 -9.18
C ARG A 171 -4.45 -27.98 -8.74
N PHE A 172 -3.31 -27.42 -8.35
CA PHE A 172 -2.31 -28.18 -7.63
C PHE A 172 -2.78 -28.29 -6.17
N ALA A 173 -3.15 -29.51 -5.78
CA ALA A 173 -3.41 -29.85 -4.38
C ALA A 173 -2.12 -30.49 -3.85
N GLY A 174 -1.27 -29.66 -3.20
CA GLY A 174 0.03 -30.05 -2.66
C GLY A 174 0.05 -31.23 -1.72
#